data_f56b91740776c38f1ac0ab6d368210ef
#
_entry.id   f56b91740776c38f1ac0ab6d368210ef
#
_cell.length_a   1.000
_cell.length_b   1.000
_cell.length_c   1.000
_cell.angle_alpha   90.00
_cell.angle_beta   90.00
_cell.angle_gamma   90.00
#
_symmetry.space_group_name_H-M   'P 1'
#
loop_
_entity.id
_entity.type
_entity.pdbx_description
1 polymer ?
#
loop_
_entity_poly.entity_id
_entity_poly.type
_entity_poly.pdbx_seq_one_letter_code
_entity_poly.pdbx_strand_id
1 'polypeptide(L)'
;MGRRPVLLGLATTVLGYGGVFAVFTYIAPLLTQLAGFDKGAVPPILLVFGGGLVAGNILGGKLADRRLEATVLGSLVALAAVLGGMGFALHSHVLAVVFTGLLGVAAFATVAPLQMWVLSKAEGAGATLASSFNIAAFNLGNALGAWVGGAVIAHEAGLAAVTWTAMALPLAALAVAWFAMRAQRGTRAPVRVPA
;
A
#
# COMPACT_ATOMS: atom_id res chain seq x y z
N MET A 1 16.22 -4.67 22.42
CA MET A 1 14.90 -4.96 21.83
C MET A 1 14.97 -5.06 20.33
N GLY A 2 14.44 -6.10 19.82
CA GLY A 2 14.88 -6.73 18.63
C GLY A 2 14.58 -6.05 17.33
N ARG A 3 15.47 -6.24 16.41
CA ARG A 3 15.35 -5.97 14.97
C ARG A 3 14.05 -6.53 14.35
N ARG A 4 13.42 -7.56 14.97
CA ARG A 4 12.19 -8.21 14.46
C ARG A 4 10.98 -7.28 14.25
N PRO A 5 10.58 -6.38 15.18
CA PRO A 5 9.45 -5.50 14.96
C PRO A 5 9.67 -4.50 13.82
N VAL A 6 10.90 -4.00 13.67
CA VAL A 6 11.27 -3.12 12.56
C VAL A 6 11.24 -3.88 11.24
N LEU A 7 11.80 -5.09 11.19
CA LEU A 7 11.80 -5.93 9.98
C LEU A 7 10.37 -6.28 9.53
N LEU A 8 9.47 -6.59 10.47
CA LEU A 8 8.06 -6.84 10.13
C LEU A 8 7.37 -5.57 9.61
N GLY A 9 7.72 -4.40 10.17
CA GLY A 9 7.26 -3.12 9.66
C GLY A 9 7.73 -2.86 8.22
N LEU A 10 9.02 -3.07 7.96
CA LEU A 10 9.60 -2.93 6.62
C LEU A 10 8.98 -3.91 5.62
N ALA A 11 8.78 -5.18 6.01
CA ALA A 11 8.11 -6.18 5.18
C ALA A 11 6.67 -5.77 4.85
N THR A 12 5.94 -5.20 5.83
CA THR A 12 4.59 -4.66 5.61
C THR A 12 4.62 -3.52 4.59
N THR A 13 5.62 -2.63 4.67
CA THR A 13 5.80 -1.53 3.71
C THR A 13 6.07 -2.06 2.29
N VAL A 14 7.00 -3.01 2.15
CA VAL A 14 7.35 -3.63 0.85
C VAL A 14 6.11 -4.26 0.21
N LEU A 15 5.39 -5.10 0.94
CA LEU A 15 4.23 -5.81 0.44
C LEU A 15 3.06 -4.85 0.15
N GLY A 16 2.74 -3.97 1.09
CA GLY A 16 1.63 -3.03 0.93
C GLY A 16 1.81 -2.13 -0.28
N TYR A 17 3.00 -1.55 -0.42
CA TYR A 17 3.28 -0.62 -1.52
C TYR A 17 3.55 -1.33 -2.85
N GLY A 18 4.01 -2.58 -2.80
CA GLY A 18 4.16 -3.43 -3.98
C GLY A 18 2.84 -3.60 -4.74
N GLY A 19 1.71 -3.72 -4.04
CA GLY A 19 0.39 -3.78 -4.67
C GLY A 19 0.06 -2.54 -5.50
N VAL A 20 0.42 -1.35 -5.02
CA VAL A 20 0.22 -0.09 -5.77
C VAL A 20 0.97 -0.13 -7.10
N PHE A 21 2.26 -0.49 -7.05
CA PHE A 21 3.12 -0.45 -8.24
C PHE A 21 2.90 -1.60 -9.20
N ALA A 22 2.34 -2.73 -8.75
CA ALA A 22 1.88 -3.78 -9.64
C ALA A 22 0.82 -3.29 -10.62
N VAL A 23 -0.08 -2.38 -10.19
CA VAL A 23 -1.09 -1.77 -11.05
C VAL A 23 -0.57 -0.49 -11.72
N PHE A 24 0.05 0.41 -10.94
CA PHE A 24 0.43 1.72 -11.43
C PHE A 24 1.45 1.67 -12.59
N THR A 25 2.37 0.72 -12.56
CA THR A 25 3.35 0.52 -13.65
C THR A 25 2.66 0.19 -14.98
N TYR A 26 1.52 -0.48 -14.93
CA TYR A 26 0.76 -0.89 -16.11
C TYR A 26 -0.56 -0.13 -16.27
N ILE A 27 -0.67 1.03 -15.62
CA ILE A 27 -1.92 1.81 -15.63
C ILE A 27 -2.32 2.25 -17.05
N ALA A 28 -1.35 2.63 -17.90
CA ALA A 28 -1.63 3.04 -19.26
C ALA A 28 -2.22 1.90 -20.11
N PRO A 29 -1.62 0.69 -20.20
CA PRO A 29 -2.27 -0.42 -20.88
C PRO A 29 -3.59 -0.87 -20.24
N LEU A 30 -3.75 -0.79 -18.91
CA LEU A 30 -5.01 -1.08 -18.24
C LEU A 30 -6.13 -0.12 -18.70
N LEU A 31 -5.83 1.18 -18.78
CA LEU A 31 -6.80 2.18 -19.24
C LEU A 31 -7.07 2.09 -20.75
N THR A 32 -6.05 1.84 -21.57
CA THR A 32 -6.23 1.84 -23.03
C THR A 32 -6.76 0.53 -23.57
N GLN A 33 -6.29 -0.62 -23.06
CA GLN A 33 -6.62 -1.93 -23.63
C GLN A 33 -7.83 -2.59 -22.95
N LEU A 34 -8.03 -2.37 -21.63
CA LEU A 34 -9.18 -2.92 -20.92
C LEU A 34 -10.33 -1.93 -20.81
N ALA A 35 -10.05 -0.68 -20.41
CA ALA A 35 -11.10 0.32 -20.28
C ALA A 35 -11.44 1.04 -21.60
N GLY A 36 -10.66 0.84 -22.69
CA GLY A 36 -10.96 1.35 -24.01
C GLY A 36 -10.72 2.87 -24.19
N PHE A 37 -9.90 3.49 -23.35
CA PHE A 37 -9.56 4.89 -23.51
C PHE A 37 -8.54 5.12 -24.61
N ASP A 38 -8.65 6.25 -25.32
CA ASP A 38 -7.60 6.73 -26.18
C ASP A 38 -6.34 7.10 -25.39
N LYS A 39 -5.17 6.95 -25.99
CA LYS A 39 -3.89 7.28 -25.36
C LYS A 39 -3.83 8.72 -24.84
N GLY A 40 -4.52 9.65 -25.51
CA GLY A 40 -4.60 11.05 -25.10
C GLY A 40 -5.41 11.27 -23.81
N ALA A 41 -6.27 10.33 -23.43
CA ALA A 41 -7.03 10.41 -22.17
C ALA A 41 -6.22 10.00 -20.93
N VAL A 42 -5.11 9.27 -21.10
CA VAL A 42 -4.31 8.77 -19.98
C VAL A 42 -3.73 9.91 -19.11
N PRO A 43 -3.10 10.97 -19.67
CA PRO A 43 -2.55 12.05 -18.84
C PRO A 43 -3.59 12.74 -17.96
N PRO A 44 -4.77 13.18 -18.45
CA PRO A 44 -5.78 13.78 -17.58
C PRO A 44 -6.33 12.80 -16.52
N ILE A 45 -6.44 11.50 -16.81
CA ILE A 45 -6.81 10.50 -15.80
C ILE A 45 -5.74 10.39 -14.72
N LEU A 46 -4.46 10.47 -15.07
CA LEU A 46 -3.36 10.47 -14.11
C LEU A 46 -3.35 11.75 -13.24
N LEU A 47 -3.91 12.87 -13.70
CA LEU A 47 -4.13 14.04 -12.83
C LEU A 47 -5.16 13.74 -11.74
N VAL A 48 -6.20 12.96 -12.04
CA VAL A 48 -7.18 12.51 -11.02
C VAL A 48 -6.48 11.61 -9.98
N PHE A 49 -5.60 10.71 -10.42
CA PHE A 49 -4.74 9.96 -9.52
C PHE A 49 -3.87 10.88 -8.65
N GLY A 50 -3.23 11.90 -9.26
CA GLY A 50 -2.43 12.89 -8.54
C GLY A 50 -3.22 13.66 -7.48
N GLY A 51 -4.45 14.09 -7.79
CA GLY A 51 -5.37 14.67 -6.82
C GLY A 51 -5.69 13.72 -5.67
N GLY A 52 -5.88 12.44 -6.00
CA GLY A 52 -6.04 11.37 -5.02
C GLY A 52 -4.84 11.21 -4.08
N LEU A 53 -3.61 11.32 -4.60
CA LEU A 53 -2.39 11.27 -3.77
C LEU A 53 -2.40 12.33 -2.67
N VAL A 54 -2.76 13.58 -3.03
CA VAL A 54 -2.81 14.70 -2.08
C VAL A 54 -3.85 14.42 -1.00
N ALA A 55 -5.06 14.04 -1.39
CA ALA A 55 -6.13 13.72 -0.46
C ALA A 55 -5.74 12.54 0.46
N GLY A 56 -5.18 11.47 -0.11
CA GLY A 56 -4.74 10.28 0.62
C GLY A 56 -3.65 10.59 1.65
N ASN A 57 -2.66 11.39 1.28
CA ASN A 57 -1.58 11.77 2.19
C ASN A 57 -2.10 12.56 3.40
N ILE A 58 -3.00 13.52 3.17
CA ILE A 58 -3.64 14.30 4.24
C ILE A 58 -4.49 13.42 5.14
N LEU A 59 -5.32 12.56 4.56
CA LEU A 59 -6.19 11.66 5.32
C LEU A 59 -5.38 10.65 6.13
N GLY A 60 -4.40 10.00 5.50
CA GLY A 60 -3.54 9.02 6.13
C GLY A 60 -2.77 9.60 7.31
N GLY A 61 -2.18 10.79 7.15
CA GLY A 61 -1.49 11.50 8.24
C GLY A 61 -2.42 11.81 9.41
N LYS A 62 -3.55 12.48 9.15
CA LYS A 62 -4.52 12.86 10.20
C LYS A 62 -5.11 11.65 10.95
N LEU A 63 -5.35 10.55 10.26
CA LEU A 63 -5.85 9.33 10.90
C LEU A 63 -4.76 8.62 11.70
N ALA A 64 -3.51 8.61 11.21
CA ALA A 64 -2.37 8.03 11.90
C ALA A 64 -2.06 8.76 13.22
N ASP A 65 -2.18 10.09 13.23
CA ASP A 65 -2.02 10.90 14.46
C ASP A 65 -3.02 10.52 15.56
N ARG A 66 -4.21 10.08 15.16
CA ARG A 66 -5.26 9.69 16.11
C ARG A 66 -5.15 8.23 16.57
N ARG A 67 -4.98 7.30 15.62
CA ARG A 67 -4.99 5.85 15.88
C ARG A 67 -4.08 5.10 14.91
N LEU A 68 -2.77 5.18 15.13
CA LEU A 68 -1.74 4.66 14.22
C LEU A 68 -1.97 3.20 13.78
N GLU A 69 -2.10 2.25 14.72
CA GLU A 69 -2.26 0.83 14.38
C GLU A 69 -3.55 0.57 13.57
N ALA A 70 -4.66 1.20 13.96
CA ALA A 70 -5.92 1.06 13.23
C ALA A 70 -5.83 1.67 11.83
N THR A 71 -5.09 2.77 11.68
CA THR A 71 -4.90 3.43 10.37
C THR A 71 -4.02 2.58 9.45
N VAL A 72 -2.94 1.96 9.97
CA VAL A 72 -2.12 1.02 9.19
C VAL A 72 -2.99 -0.12 8.65
N LEU A 73 -3.77 -0.78 9.51
CA LEU A 73 -4.62 -1.88 9.08
C LEU A 73 -5.72 -1.43 8.12
N GLY A 74 -6.41 -0.33 8.47
CA GLY A 74 -7.51 0.21 7.68
C GLY A 74 -7.08 0.69 6.28
N SER A 75 -5.92 1.34 6.18
CA SER A 75 -5.39 1.79 4.88
C SER A 75 -4.97 0.61 3.98
N LEU A 76 -4.41 -0.47 4.54
CA LEU A 76 -4.10 -1.69 3.79
C LEU A 76 -5.37 -2.39 3.30
N VAL A 77 -6.43 -2.45 4.13
CA VAL A 77 -7.74 -2.99 3.71
C VAL A 77 -8.33 -2.14 2.60
N ALA A 78 -8.33 -0.81 2.76
CA ALA A 78 -8.83 0.11 1.73
C ALA A 78 -8.06 -0.04 0.41
N LEU A 79 -6.73 -0.15 0.47
CA LEU A 79 -5.89 -0.37 -0.71
C LEU A 79 -6.22 -1.71 -1.38
N ALA A 80 -6.35 -2.80 -0.63
CA ALA A 80 -6.74 -4.10 -1.17
C ALA A 80 -8.12 -4.05 -1.84
N ALA A 81 -9.09 -3.39 -1.22
CA ALA A 81 -10.44 -3.24 -1.77
C ALA A 81 -10.44 -2.42 -3.07
N VAL A 82 -9.65 -1.35 -3.14
CA VAL A 82 -9.53 -0.53 -4.36
C VAL A 82 -8.86 -1.33 -5.48
N LEU A 83 -7.78 -2.05 -5.20
CA LEU A 83 -7.07 -2.87 -6.20
C LEU A 83 -7.97 -3.99 -6.74
N GLY A 84 -8.69 -4.70 -5.87
CA GLY A 84 -9.63 -5.73 -6.28
C GLY A 84 -10.85 -5.17 -7.02
N GLY A 85 -11.42 -4.07 -6.54
CA GLY A 85 -12.53 -3.37 -7.19
C GLY A 85 -12.17 -2.82 -8.57
N MET A 86 -10.90 -2.44 -8.77
CA MET A 86 -10.41 -1.96 -10.06
C MET A 86 -10.54 -3.00 -11.17
N GLY A 87 -10.42 -4.30 -10.85
CA GLY A 87 -10.64 -5.38 -11.81
C GLY A 87 -12.05 -5.36 -12.45
N PHE A 88 -13.04 -4.94 -11.68
CA PHE A 88 -14.41 -4.73 -12.20
C PHE A 88 -14.59 -3.35 -12.82
N ALA A 89 -13.97 -2.33 -12.24
CA ALA A 89 -14.11 -0.93 -12.66
C ALA A 89 -13.58 -0.66 -14.07
N LEU A 90 -12.58 -1.41 -14.53
CA LEU A 90 -11.97 -1.27 -15.86
C LEU A 90 -12.93 -1.64 -17.02
N HIS A 91 -14.13 -2.15 -16.74
CA HIS A 91 -15.16 -2.40 -17.75
C HIS A 91 -16.07 -1.18 -17.98
N SER A 92 -15.86 -0.07 -17.29
CA SER A 92 -16.63 1.18 -17.42
C SER A 92 -15.70 2.39 -17.37
N HIS A 93 -15.82 3.29 -18.36
CA HIS A 93 -15.01 4.50 -18.42
C HIS A 93 -15.11 5.34 -17.13
N VAL A 94 -16.32 5.54 -16.60
CA VAL A 94 -16.53 6.32 -15.38
C VAL A 94 -15.89 5.65 -14.18
N LEU A 95 -16.12 4.35 -13.99
CA LEU A 95 -15.57 3.62 -12.87
C LEU A 95 -14.05 3.54 -12.95
N ALA A 96 -13.47 3.36 -14.14
CA ALA A 96 -12.02 3.34 -14.33
C ALA A 96 -11.36 4.64 -13.87
N VAL A 97 -11.94 5.80 -14.20
CA VAL A 97 -11.45 7.13 -13.73
C VAL A 97 -11.60 7.25 -12.22
N VAL A 98 -12.77 6.91 -11.67
CA VAL A 98 -13.04 6.96 -10.21
C VAL A 98 -12.06 6.07 -9.45
N PHE A 99 -11.90 4.82 -9.87
CA PHE A 99 -10.98 3.89 -9.20
C PHE A 99 -9.51 4.26 -9.37
N THR A 100 -9.13 4.91 -10.47
CA THR A 100 -7.78 5.49 -10.61
C THR A 100 -7.54 6.60 -9.59
N GLY A 101 -8.51 7.47 -9.35
CA GLY A 101 -8.46 8.46 -8.27
C GLY A 101 -8.42 7.82 -6.88
N LEU A 102 -9.28 6.84 -6.63
CA LEU A 102 -9.30 6.09 -5.37
C LEU A 102 -8.00 5.32 -5.12
N LEU A 103 -7.34 4.81 -6.17
CA LEU A 103 -6.03 4.20 -6.07
C LEU A 103 -5.00 5.22 -5.55
N GLY A 104 -5.03 6.46 -6.06
CA GLY A 104 -4.19 7.54 -5.52
C GLY A 104 -4.46 7.80 -4.05
N VAL A 105 -5.72 7.92 -3.66
CA VAL A 105 -6.11 8.10 -2.25
C VAL A 105 -5.63 6.94 -1.38
N ALA A 106 -5.95 5.71 -1.75
CA ALA A 106 -5.61 4.53 -0.97
C ALA A 106 -4.09 4.32 -0.87
N ALA A 107 -3.36 4.48 -1.98
CA ALA A 107 -1.91 4.35 -2.03
C ALA A 107 -1.23 5.31 -1.03
N PHE A 108 -1.57 6.60 -1.08
CA PHE A 108 -0.90 7.59 -0.23
C PHE A 108 -1.47 7.68 1.19
N ALA A 109 -2.68 7.19 1.43
CA ALA A 109 -3.18 7.00 2.79
C ALA A 109 -2.39 5.93 3.57
N THR A 110 -1.59 5.07 2.90
CA THR A 110 -0.73 4.09 3.56
C THR A 110 0.64 4.66 3.93
N VAL A 111 1.13 5.70 3.24
CA VAL A 111 2.53 6.16 3.34
C VAL A 111 2.87 6.68 4.73
N ALA A 112 2.13 7.68 5.21
CA ALA A 112 2.38 8.28 6.52
C ALA A 112 2.19 7.26 7.67
N PRO A 113 1.11 6.47 7.73
CA PRO A 113 0.95 5.46 8.78
C PRO A 113 2.07 4.41 8.80
N LEU A 114 2.49 3.90 7.65
CA LEU A 114 3.57 2.91 7.57
C LEU A 114 4.91 3.51 8.02
N GLN A 115 5.21 4.73 7.60
CA GLN A 115 6.41 5.45 8.04
C GLN A 115 6.42 5.65 9.55
N MET A 116 5.33 6.19 10.11
CA MET A 116 5.19 6.44 11.55
C MET A 116 5.25 5.13 12.34
N TRP A 117 4.66 4.06 11.82
CA TRP A 117 4.64 2.77 12.49
C TRP A 117 6.02 2.13 12.55
N VAL A 118 6.81 2.16 11.46
CA VAL A 118 8.21 1.69 11.47
C VAL A 118 9.06 2.52 12.43
N LEU A 119 8.93 3.84 12.40
CA LEU A 119 9.65 4.74 13.30
C LEU A 119 9.31 4.49 14.78
N SER A 120 8.04 4.21 15.10
CA SER A 120 7.61 3.90 16.48
C SER A 120 8.23 2.59 17.03
N LYS A 121 8.79 1.74 16.16
CA LYS A 121 9.48 0.49 16.55
C LYS A 121 11.00 0.69 16.66
N ALA A 122 11.53 1.80 16.17
CA ALA A 122 12.95 2.14 16.22
C ALA A 122 13.18 3.16 17.33
N GLU A 123 13.50 2.69 18.53
CA GLU A 123 13.75 3.56 19.69
C GLU A 123 15.14 4.24 19.61
N GLY A 124 15.19 5.52 19.98
CA GLY A 124 16.43 6.27 20.17
C GLY A 124 17.17 6.63 18.86
N ALA A 125 18.50 6.56 18.86
CA ALA A 125 19.37 6.95 17.74
C ALA A 125 19.15 6.15 16.43
N GLY A 126 18.36 5.08 16.48
CA GLY A 126 18.00 4.29 15.31
C GLY A 126 16.88 4.85 14.44
N ALA A 127 16.19 5.91 14.86
CA ALA A 127 15.02 6.45 14.14
C ALA A 127 15.37 6.95 12.72
N THR A 128 16.46 7.67 12.56
CA THR A 128 16.91 8.15 11.24
C THR A 128 17.24 6.99 10.31
N LEU A 129 17.95 5.97 10.82
CA LEU A 129 18.30 4.78 10.06
C LEU A 129 17.04 3.99 9.68
N ALA A 130 16.08 3.82 10.61
CA ALA A 130 14.81 3.16 10.34
C ALA A 130 13.98 3.91 9.29
N SER A 131 14.00 5.24 9.29
CA SER A 131 13.38 6.06 8.26
C SER A 131 13.99 5.79 6.88
N SER A 132 15.32 5.80 6.78
CA SER A 132 16.02 5.51 5.52
C SER A 132 15.74 4.10 5.01
N PHE A 133 15.73 3.10 5.89
CA PHE A 133 15.35 1.73 5.53
C PHE A 133 13.90 1.63 5.09
N ASN A 134 12.98 2.39 5.69
CA ASN A 134 11.59 2.36 5.26
C ASN A 134 11.39 3.02 3.89
N ILE A 135 12.14 4.09 3.57
CA ILE A 135 12.17 4.65 2.22
C ILE A 135 12.71 3.61 1.21
N ALA A 136 13.77 2.90 1.57
CA ALA A 136 14.28 1.80 0.76
C ALA A 136 13.25 0.66 0.60
N ALA A 137 12.48 0.36 1.65
CA ALA A 137 11.40 -0.63 1.61
C ALA A 137 10.27 -0.21 0.65
N PHE A 138 9.87 1.07 0.62
CA PHE A 138 8.95 1.59 -0.39
C PHE A 138 9.49 1.36 -1.81
N ASN A 139 10.75 1.70 -2.06
CA ASN A 139 11.37 1.51 -3.39
C ASN A 139 11.52 0.04 -3.77
N LEU A 140 11.83 -0.83 -2.81
CA LEU A 140 11.84 -2.27 -3.03
C LEU A 140 10.43 -2.78 -3.35
N GLY A 141 9.40 -2.27 -2.66
CA GLY A 141 8.00 -2.54 -2.97
C GLY A 141 7.64 -2.14 -4.40
N ASN A 142 8.06 -0.94 -4.83
CA ASN A 142 7.86 -0.46 -6.21
C ASN A 142 8.46 -1.43 -7.23
N ALA A 143 9.71 -1.84 -7.04
CA ALA A 143 10.41 -2.75 -7.94
C ALA A 143 9.76 -4.15 -7.97
N LEU A 144 9.44 -4.70 -6.80
CA LEU A 144 8.76 -6.00 -6.69
C LEU A 144 7.36 -5.95 -7.29
N GLY A 145 6.59 -4.89 -7.05
CA GLY A 145 5.27 -4.71 -7.62
C GLY A 145 5.31 -4.66 -9.15
N ALA A 146 6.20 -3.84 -9.71
CA ALA A 146 6.40 -3.75 -11.15
C ALA A 146 6.80 -5.11 -11.76
N TRP A 147 7.70 -5.84 -11.09
CA TRP A 147 8.11 -7.18 -11.50
C TRP A 147 6.95 -8.18 -11.45
N VAL A 148 6.18 -8.20 -10.36
CA VAL A 148 5.00 -9.08 -10.21
C VAL A 148 3.97 -8.82 -11.32
N GLY A 149 3.64 -7.54 -11.57
CA GLY A 149 2.71 -7.18 -12.64
C GLY A 149 3.22 -7.62 -14.02
N GLY A 150 4.52 -7.44 -14.29
CA GLY A 150 5.15 -7.91 -15.52
C GLY A 150 5.14 -9.42 -15.68
N ALA A 151 5.42 -10.14 -14.60
CA ALA A 151 5.37 -11.61 -14.59
C ALA A 151 3.96 -12.13 -14.90
N VAL A 152 2.92 -11.53 -14.32
CA VAL A 152 1.52 -11.88 -14.59
C VAL A 152 1.18 -11.71 -16.07
N ILE A 153 1.63 -10.60 -16.67
CA ILE A 153 1.41 -10.33 -18.09
C ILE A 153 2.17 -11.32 -18.97
N ALA A 154 3.44 -11.60 -18.62
CA ALA A 154 4.29 -12.51 -19.37
C ALA A 154 3.80 -13.97 -19.37
N HIS A 155 3.07 -14.39 -18.33
CA HIS A 155 2.45 -15.72 -18.24
C HIS A 155 1.05 -15.81 -18.88
N GLU A 156 0.70 -14.85 -19.75
CA GLU A 156 -0.57 -14.83 -20.51
C GLU A 156 -1.83 -14.83 -19.64
N ALA A 157 -1.71 -14.53 -18.34
CA ALA A 157 -2.87 -14.44 -17.45
C ALA A 157 -3.76 -13.22 -17.76
N GLY A 158 -3.30 -12.35 -18.67
CA GLY A 158 -4.01 -11.16 -19.11
C GLY A 158 -3.85 -9.96 -18.18
N LEU A 159 -4.09 -8.78 -18.73
CA LEU A 159 -3.98 -7.51 -17.99
C LEU A 159 -4.94 -7.42 -16.78
N ALA A 160 -6.12 -8.02 -16.88
CA ALA A 160 -7.09 -8.03 -15.78
C ALA A 160 -6.57 -8.77 -14.54
N ALA A 161 -5.74 -9.81 -14.72
CA ALA A 161 -5.15 -10.57 -13.62
C ALA A 161 -4.16 -9.75 -12.77
N VAL A 162 -3.61 -8.67 -13.34
CA VAL A 162 -2.69 -7.76 -12.63
C VAL A 162 -3.37 -7.14 -11.41
N THR A 163 -4.62 -6.72 -11.49
CA THR A 163 -5.35 -6.08 -10.38
C THR A 163 -5.63 -7.06 -9.24
N TRP A 164 -5.98 -8.30 -9.57
CA TRP A 164 -6.22 -9.36 -8.59
C TRP A 164 -4.93 -9.79 -7.87
N THR A 165 -3.85 -9.94 -8.63
CA THR A 165 -2.53 -10.25 -8.06
C THR A 165 -2.03 -9.10 -7.20
N ALA A 166 -2.23 -7.85 -7.65
CA ALA A 166 -1.88 -6.66 -6.89
C ALA A 166 -2.64 -6.58 -5.57
N MET A 167 -3.92 -6.98 -5.51
CA MET A 167 -4.72 -7.04 -4.28
C MET A 167 -4.13 -8.02 -3.25
N ALA A 168 -3.53 -9.12 -3.69
CA ALA A 168 -2.96 -10.12 -2.79
C ALA A 168 -1.79 -9.55 -1.96
N LEU A 169 -1.04 -8.58 -2.49
CA LEU A 169 0.12 -8.00 -1.81
C LEU A 169 -0.27 -7.18 -0.57
N PRO A 170 -1.19 -6.20 -0.59
CA PRO A 170 -1.62 -5.53 0.63
C PRO A 170 -2.40 -6.44 1.58
N LEU A 171 -3.05 -7.51 1.12
CA LEU A 171 -3.62 -8.53 2.01
C LEU A 171 -2.53 -9.31 2.75
N ALA A 172 -1.43 -9.66 2.08
CA ALA A 172 -0.26 -10.25 2.73
C ALA A 172 0.38 -9.26 3.72
N ALA A 173 0.50 -7.98 3.35
CA ALA A 173 0.97 -6.92 4.24
C ALA A 173 0.07 -6.80 5.49
N LEU A 174 -1.24 -6.86 5.32
CA LEU A 174 -2.23 -6.83 6.41
C LEU A 174 -2.02 -7.99 7.38
N ALA A 175 -1.79 -9.20 6.86
CA ALA A 175 -1.51 -10.38 7.69
C ALA A 175 -0.21 -10.19 8.49
N VAL A 176 0.87 -9.70 7.86
CA VAL A 176 2.15 -9.44 8.54
C VAL A 176 1.98 -8.35 9.61
N ALA A 177 1.29 -7.24 9.31
CA ALA A 177 1.04 -6.16 10.25
C ALA A 177 0.21 -6.65 11.46
N TRP A 178 -0.84 -7.41 11.20
CA TRP A 178 -1.69 -7.99 12.24
C TRP A 178 -0.90 -8.91 13.17
N PHE A 179 -0.10 -9.79 12.62
CA PHE A 179 0.78 -10.68 13.40
C PHE A 179 1.78 -9.88 14.24
N ALA A 180 2.41 -8.87 13.64
CA ALA A 180 3.39 -8.03 14.33
C ALA A 180 2.76 -7.28 15.51
N MET A 181 1.54 -6.76 15.34
CA MET A 181 0.81 -6.05 16.40
C MET A 181 0.35 -7.00 17.52
N ARG A 182 -0.12 -8.19 17.19
CA ARG A 182 -0.50 -9.20 18.19
C ARG A 182 0.67 -9.69 19.03
N ALA A 183 1.80 -9.99 18.40
CA ALA A 183 3.01 -10.44 19.09
C ALA A 183 3.50 -9.42 20.11
N GLN A 184 3.38 -8.12 19.82
CA GLN A 184 3.78 -7.05 20.73
C GLN A 184 2.84 -6.88 21.93
N ARG A 185 1.54 -7.15 21.76
CA ARG A 185 0.57 -7.10 22.87
C ARG A 185 0.80 -8.22 23.88
N GLY A 186 1.22 -9.41 23.43
CA GLY A 186 1.53 -10.53 24.28
C GLY A 186 2.80 -10.34 25.15
N THR A 187 3.74 -9.50 24.74
CA THR A 187 4.99 -9.21 25.48
C THR A 187 4.85 -8.08 26.51
N ARG A 188 3.77 -7.30 26.48
CA ARG A 188 3.44 -6.30 27.50
C ARG A 188 2.63 -6.96 28.63
N ALA A 189 3.23 -7.90 29.37
CA ALA A 189 2.65 -8.38 30.63
C ALA A 189 2.52 -7.21 31.63
N PRO A 190 1.45 -7.13 32.44
CA PRO A 190 1.30 -6.08 33.43
C PRO A 190 2.45 -6.17 34.43
N VAL A 191 3.17 -5.07 34.63
CA VAL A 191 4.11 -4.92 35.74
C VAL A 191 3.25 -5.05 37.00
N ARG A 192 3.35 -6.17 37.72
CA ARG A 192 2.80 -6.31 39.06
C ARG A 192 3.55 -5.31 39.93
N VAL A 193 2.89 -4.22 40.31
CA VAL A 193 3.36 -3.34 41.38
C VAL A 193 3.25 -4.17 42.65
N PRO A 194 4.35 -4.45 43.36
CA PRO A 194 4.26 -5.07 44.68
C PRO A 194 3.57 -4.10 45.64
N ALA A 195 2.65 -4.64 46.43
CA ALA A 195 1.91 -3.94 47.47
C ALA A 195 2.83 -3.53 48.65
#